data_37140f4c3da504bc06b0e492274b9904
#
_entry.id   37140f4c3da504bc06b0e492274b9904
#
_cell.length_a   1.000
_cell.length_b   1.000
_cell.length_c   1.000
_cell.angle_alpha   90.00
_cell.angle_beta   90.00
_cell.angle_gamma   90.00
#
_symmetry.space_group_name_H-M   'P 1'
#
loop_
_entity.id
_entity.type
_entity.pdbx_description
1 polymer ?
#
loop_
_entity_poly.entity_id
_entity_poly.type
_entity_poly.pdbx_seq_one_letter_code
_entity_poly.pdbx_strand_id
1 'polypeptide(L)'
;MRRLTHDEYDNTIRDLFGVKLNVTERFPTELIGNSGFENSSNTLFLQSSLMERYIGAAQTVVDLALPAEPSTSEHFRTRGLIFRNELELNSSEEEASSSVLSEFLTRAYRRPTTEQELLSATQQFVEGRGNGLSYEEAIKQVIQSALISPKF
;
A
#
# COMPACT_ATOMS: atom_id res chain seq x y z
N MET A 1 -11.08 2.47 15.30
CA MET A 1 -10.21 3.25 14.40
C MET A 1 -11.09 4.11 13.53
N ARG A 2 -10.78 5.41 13.37
CA ARG A 2 -11.50 6.31 12.48
C ARG A 2 -10.95 6.12 11.06
N ARG A 3 -11.82 5.98 10.07
CA ARG A 3 -11.41 5.96 8.65
C ARG A 3 -10.87 7.34 8.24
N LEU A 4 -9.86 7.33 7.38
CA LEU A 4 -9.33 8.55 6.76
C LEU A 4 -10.40 9.21 5.88
N THR A 5 -10.47 10.53 5.91
CA THR A 5 -11.20 11.32 4.90
C THR A 5 -10.47 11.25 3.55
N HIS A 6 -11.09 11.70 2.47
CA HIS A 6 -10.45 11.78 1.14
C HIS A 6 -9.13 12.55 1.20
N ASP A 7 -9.18 13.74 1.78
CA ASP A 7 -8.00 14.61 1.88
C ASP A 7 -6.89 13.97 2.74
N GLU A 8 -7.28 13.31 3.84
CA GLU A 8 -6.34 12.60 4.71
C GLU A 8 -5.71 11.41 3.97
N TYR A 9 -6.50 10.70 3.15
CA TYR A 9 -6.01 9.59 2.33
C TYR A 9 -5.03 10.07 1.27
N ASP A 10 -5.39 11.07 0.46
CA ASP A 10 -4.52 11.63 -0.58
C ASP A 10 -3.25 12.24 -0.01
N ASN A 11 -3.34 12.92 1.13
CA ASN A 11 -2.16 13.44 1.84
C ASN A 11 -1.26 12.32 2.33
N THR A 12 -1.84 11.24 2.86
CA THR A 12 -1.06 10.08 3.31
C THR A 12 -0.35 9.39 2.15
N ILE A 13 -1.05 9.18 1.03
CA ILE A 13 -0.44 8.62 -0.19
C ILE A 13 0.69 9.52 -0.70
N ARG A 14 0.48 10.85 -0.73
CA ARG A 14 1.53 11.79 -1.11
C ARG A 14 2.76 11.67 -0.20
N ASP A 15 2.55 11.57 1.11
CA ASP A 15 3.65 11.48 2.09
C ASP A 15 4.39 10.14 1.99
N LEU A 16 3.69 9.05 1.65
CA LEU A 16 4.31 7.73 1.46
C LEU A 16 5.12 7.63 0.17
N PHE A 17 4.56 8.09 -0.93
CA PHE A 17 5.14 7.90 -2.26
C PHE A 17 5.90 9.13 -2.79
N GLY A 18 5.78 10.27 -2.11
CA GLY A 18 6.44 11.51 -2.51
C GLY A 18 5.80 12.19 -3.72
N VAL A 19 4.63 11.73 -4.17
CA VAL A 19 3.91 12.25 -5.34
C VAL A 19 2.43 12.46 -5.02
N LYS A 20 1.83 13.47 -5.63
CA LYS A 20 0.40 13.76 -5.51
C LYS A 20 -0.37 13.01 -6.60
N LEU A 21 -1.11 11.97 -6.23
CA LEU A 21 -1.82 11.12 -7.18
C LEU A 21 -3.32 11.44 -7.33
N ASN A 22 -3.91 12.24 -6.40
CA ASN A 22 -5.35 12.57 -6.37
C ASN A 22 -6.25 11.34 -6.60
N VAL A 23 -5.95 10.27 -5.90
CA VAL A 23 -6.57 8.96 -6.15
C VAL A 23 -8.05 8.98 -5.79
N THR A 24 -8.41 9.81 -4.80
CA THR A 24 -9.78 9.91 -4.29
C THR A 24 -10.74 10.57 -5.27
N GLU A 25 -10.26 11.35 -6.26
CA GLU A 25 -11.10 11.87 -7.36
C GLU A 25 -11.71 10.72 -8.19
N ARG A 26 -11.10 9.54 -8.14
CA ARG A 26 -11.57 8.33 -8.83
C ARG A 26 -12.46 7.45 -7.96
N PHE A 27 -12.63 7.81 -6.67
CA PHE A 27 -13.53 7.10 -5.79
C PHE A 27 -14.97 7.60 -5.96
N PRO A 28 -15.96 6.72 -5.98
CA PRO A 28 -17.35 7.15 -5.93
C PRO A 28 -17.62 7.92 -4.64
N THR A 29 -18.34 9.01 -4.76
CA THR A 29 -18.67 9.97 -3.68
C THR A 29 -19.34 9.30 -2.45
N GLU A 30 -19.94 8.14 -2.62
CA GLU A 30 -20.66 7.39 -1.58
C GLU A 30 -19.75 6.71 -0.55
N LEU A 31 -18.44 6.66 -0.78
CA LEU A 31 -17.51 6.00 0.14
C LEU A 31 -17.26 6.76 1.45
N ILE A 32 -17.71 8.02 1.58
CA ILE A 32 -17.26 8.92 2.64
C ILE A 32 -18.36 9.54 3.48
N GLY A 33 -19.59 9.53 3.04
CA GLY A 33 -20.58 10.43 3.63
C GLY A 33 -21.67 9.82 4.49
N ASN A 34 -22.00 8.56 4.37
CA ASN A 34 -23.20 8.01 5.00
C ASN A 34 -22.97 6.60 5.57
N SER A 35 -22.22 6.50 6.66
CA SER A 35 -22.42 5.38 7.59
C SER A 35 -23.59 5.69 8.51
N GLY A 36 -24.75 5.93 7.93
CA GLY A 36 -26.01 5.82 8.64
C GLY A 36 -26.18 4.35 9.04
N PHE A 37 -26.36 4.13 10.32
CA PHE A 37 -26.71 2.84 10.91
C PHE A 37 -27.86 2.20 10.13
N GLU A 38 -27.58 1.20 9.30
CA GLU A 38 -28.56 0.25 8.82
C GLU A 38 -28.08 -1.17 9.12
N ASN A 39 -28.63 -1.69 10.21
CA ASN A 39 -28.60 -3.10 10.58
C ASN A 39 -29.46 -3.87 9.57
N SER A 40 -28.86 -4.45 8.54
CA SER A 40 -29.52 -5.48 7.76
C SER A 40 -28.54 -6.29 6.93
N SER A 41 -28.96 -7.44 6.40
CA SER A 41 -28.20 -8.34 5.54
C SER A 41 -27.55 -7.65 4.32
N ASN A 42 -27.99 -6.46 3.95
CA ASN A 42 -27.36 -5.61 2.93
C ASN A 42 -25.97 -5.10 3.36
N THR A 43 -25.68 -5.03 4.66
CA THR A 43 -24.39 -4.54 5.18
C THR A 43 -23.23 -5.44 4.80
N LEU A 44 -23.44 -6.75 4.72
CA LEU A 44 -22.42 -7.73 4.30
C LEU A 44 -22.09 -7.59 2.81
N PHE A 45 -23.07 -7.34 1.98
CA PHE A 45 -22.89 -7.14 0.55
C PHE A 45 -22.19 -5.82 0.24
N LEU A 46 -22.55 -4.77 0.96
CA LEU A 46 -21.88 -3.47 0.91
C LEU A 46 -20.42 -3.54 1.38
N GLN A 47 -20.13 -4.38 2.38
CA GLN A 47 -18.76 -4.60 2.85
C GLN A 47 -17.88 -5.28 1.80
N SER A 48 -18.39 -6.24 1.05
CA SER A 48 -17.64 -6.91 -0.01
C SER A 48 -17.35 -5.98 -1.18
N SER A 49 -18.35 -5.23 -1.67
CA SER A 49 -18.16 -4.26 -2.74
C SER A 49 -17.25 -3.09 -2.33
N LEU A 50 -17.28 -2.71 -1.07
CA LEU A 50 -16.40 -1.70 -0.51
C LEU A 50 -14.95 -2.20 -0.45
N MET A 51 -14.74 -3.44 -0.04
CA MET A 51 -13.42 -4.07 -0.02
C MET A 51 -12.81 -4.16 -1.42
N GLU A 52 -13.59 -4.58 -2.42
CA GLU A 52 -13.15 -4.61 -3.83
C GLU A 52 -12.70 -3.23 -4.32
N ARG A 53 -13.41 -2.18 -3.93
CA ARG A 53 -13.03 -0.80 -4.26
C ARG A 53 -11.73 -0.35 -3.59
N TYR A 54 -11.51 -0.71 -2.32
CA TYR A 54 -10.24 -0.43 -1.65
C TYR A 54 -9.07 -1.20 -2.29
N ILE A 55 -9.29 -2.44 -2.66
CA ILE A 55 -8.30 -3.25 -3.39
C ILE A 55 -7.96 -2.58 -4.73
N GLY A 56 -8.97 -2.21 -5.52
CA GLY A 56 -8.77 -1.51 -6.79
C GLY A 56 -8.07 -0.16 -6.63
N ALA A 57 -8.40 0.58 -5.59
CA ALA A 57 -7.74 1.83 -5.25
C ALA A 57 -6.27 1.64 -4.89
N ALA A 58 -5.97 0.69 -4.01
CA ALA A 58 -4.59 0.37 -3.62
C ALA A 58 -3.76 -0.07 -4.82
N GLN A 59 -4.33 -0.88 -5.71
CA GLN A 59 -3.67 -1.27 -6.97
C GLN A 59 -3.40 -0.06 -7.85
N THR A 60 -4.38 0.81 -8.05
CA THR A 60 -4.21 2.05 -8.84
C THR A 60 -3.10 2.94 -8.27
N VAL A 61 -3.03 3.10 -6.94
CA VAL A 61 -1.96 3.85 -6.27
C VAL A 61 -0.60 3.25 -6.60
N VAL A 62 -0.44 1.95 -6.43
CA VAL A 62 0.84 1.26 -6.66
C VAL A 62 1.25 1.34 -8.14
N ASP A 63 0.31 1.13 -9.05
CA ASP A 63 0.59 1.17 -10.50
C ASP A 63 0.98 2.59 -10.98
N LEU A 64 0.35 3.61 -10.42
CA LEU A 64 0.67 5.01 -10.75
C LEU A 64 1.97 5.49 -10.09
N ALA A 65 2.22 5.11 -8.85
CA ALA A 65 3.40 5.53 -8.12
C ALA A 65 4.67 4.77 -8.52
N LEU A 66 4.54 3.48 -8.82
CA LEU A 66 5.62 2.56 -9.12
C LEU A 66 5.32 1.78 -10.42
N PRO A 67 5.22 2.43 -11.58
CA PRO A 67 4.99 1.73 -12.84
C PRO A 67 6.16 0.80 -13.16
N ALA A 68 5.89 -0.27 -13.93
CA ALA A 68 6.91 -1.22 -14.35
C ALA A 68 8.04 -0.53 -15.16
N GLU A 69 7.66 0.46 -15.97
CA GLU A 69 8.59 1.29 -16.74
C GLU A 69 8.48 2.75 -16.26
N PRO A 70 9.40 3.18 -15.38
CA PRO A 70 9.42 4.56 -14.91
C PRO A 70 9.78 5.50 -16.06
N SER A 71 8.93 6.52 -16.31
CA SER A 71 9.09 7.45 -17.43
C SER A 71 9.20 8.91 -16.98
N THR A 72 8.94 9.22 -15.72
CA THR A 72 8.97 10.59 -15.20
C THR A 72 9.96 10.72 -14.05
N SER A 73 10.42 11.96 -13.78
CA SER A 73 11.25 12.26 -12.61
C SER A 73 10.57 11.90 -11.28
N GLU A 74 9.24 11.98 -11.24
CA GLU A 74 8.45 11.59 -10.07
C GLU A 74 8.50 10.08 -9.83
N HIS A 75 8.39 9.26 -10.88
CA HIS A 75 8.54 7.80 -10.77
C HIS A 75 9.91 7.41 -10.21
N PHE A 76 10.99 8.03 -10.70
CA PHE A 76 12.34 7.77 -10.19
C PHE A 76 12.51 8.23 -8.74
N ARG A 77 11.91 9.36 -8.35
CA ARG A 77 11.92 9.83 -6.97
C ARG A 77 11.19 8.87 -6.05
N THR A 78 10.00 8.41 -6.44
CA THR A 78 9.21 7.45 -5.68
C THR A 78 9.96 6.12 -5.51
N ARG A 79 10.57 5.61 -6.58
CA ARG A 79 11.42 4.40 -6.50
C ARG A 79 12.57 4.61 -5.51
N GLY A 80 13.29 5.72 -5.61
CA GLY A 80 14.36 6.06 -4.68
C GLY A 80 13.90 6.19 -3.24
N LEU A 81 12.66 6.65 -3.02
CA LEU A 81 12.09 6.77 -1.68
C LEU A 81 11.69 5.41 -1.08
N ILE A 82 11.12 4.52 -1.90
CA ILE A 82 10.65 3.20 -1.45
C ILE A 82 11.81 2.21 -1.30
N PHE A 83 12.72 2.18 -2.28
CA PHE A 83 13.82 1.19 -2.36
C PHE A 83 15.16 1.72 -1.86
N ARG A 84 15.21 2.84 -1.14
CA ARG A 84 16.48 3.47 -0.73
C ARG A 84 17.36 2.60 0.17
N ASN A 85 16.79 1.68 0.92
CA ASN A 85 17.51 0.76 1.81
C ASN A 85 17.84 -0.60 1.17
N GLU A 86 17.61 -0.74 -0.14
CA GLU A 86 17.88 -1.97 -0.89
C GLU A 86 19.38 -2.23 -1.09
N LEU A 87 20.21 -1.21 -0.94
CA LEU A 87 21.58 -1.16 -1.50
C LEU A 87 22.70 -1.46 -0.50
N GLU A 88 22.49 -2.25 0.52
CA GLU A 88 23.64 -2.84 1.21
C GLU A 88 24.19 -4.00 0.38
N LEU A 89 25.35 -3.76 -0.22
CA LEU A 89 26.03 -4.58 -1.24
C LEU A 89 26.30 -6.06 -0.86
N ASN A 90 25.94 -6.50 0.34
CA ASN A 90 26.17 -7.86 0.84
C ASN A 90 24.95 -8.48 1.54
N SER A 91 23.77 -7.85 1.49
CA SER A 91 22.58 -8.43 2.10
C SER A 91 21.92 -9.44 1.16
N SER A 92 21.30 -10.47 1.74
CA SER A 92 20.43 -11.35 0.98
C SER A 92 19.19 -10.59 0.47
N GLU A 93 18.54 -11.10 -0.58
CA GLU A 93 17.30 -10.52 -1.11
C GLU A 93 16.21 -10.44 -0.03
N GLU A 94 16.18 -11.40 0.88
CA GLU A 94 15.25 -11.44 2.00
C GLU A 94 15.53 -10.33 3.03
N GLU A 95 16.80 -10.11 3.37
CA GLU A 95 17.21 -9.03 4.29
C GLU A 95 16.92 -7.65 3.67
N ALA A 96 17.23 -7.46 2.39
CA ALA A 96 16.94 -6.22 1.67
C ALA A 96 15.44 -5.94 1.64
N SER A 97 14.60 -6.94 1.31
CA SER A 97 13.15 -6.80 1.30
C SER A 97 12.58 -6.50 2.68
N SER A 98 13.09 -7.16 3.73
CA SER A 98 12.69 -6.91 5.11
C SER A 98 12.97 -5.47 5.54
N SER A 99 14.12 -4.92 5.17
CA SER A 99 14.48 -3.53 5.45
C SER A 99 13.54 -2.53 4.74
N VAL A 100 13.30 -2.73 3.45
CA VAL A 100 12.38 -1.91 2.65
C VAL A 100 10.96 -1.95 3.22
N LEU A 101 10.45 -3.14 3.52
CA LEU A 101 9.10 -3.33 4.06
C LEU A 101 8.95 -2.77 5.47
N SER A 102 9.95 -2.92 6.34
CA SER A 102 9.92 -2.36 7.69
C SER A 102 9.79 -0.84 7.67
N GLU A 103 10.56 -0.18 6.82
CA GLU A 103 10.49 1.27 6.68
C GLU A 103 9.16 1.72 6.09
N PHE A 104 8.71 1.08 5.02
CA PHE A 104 7.43 1.42 4.40
C PHE A 104 6.26 1.25 5.38
N LEU A 105 6.17 0.12 6.07
CA LEU A 105 5.10 -0.16 7.04
C LEU A 105 5.13 0.80 8.24
N THR A 106 6.31 1.15 8.73
CA THR A 106 6.46 2.13 9.81
C THR A 106 5.88 3.49 9.40
N ARG A 107 6.14 3.93 8.18
CA ARG A 107 5.57 5.18 7.64
C ARG A 107 4.07 5.06 7.37
N ALA A 108 3.63 3.94 6.79
CA ALA A 108 2.22 3.71 6.45
C ALA A 108 1.33 3.64 7.71
N TYR A 109 1.78 2.94 8.73
CA TYR A 109 1.02 2.78 9.98
C TYR A 109 1.30 3.88 11.02
N ARG A 110 2.21 4.82 10.71
CA ARG A 110 2.58 5.96 11.58
C ARG A 110 3.02 5.53 12.99
N ARG A 111 3.61 4.35 13.10
CA ARG A 111 4.17 3.77 14.31
C ARG A 111 5.23 2.73 13.96
N PRO A 112 6.12 2.39 14.89
CA PRO A 112 7.04 1.28 14.66
C PRO A 112 6.30 0.00 14.26
N THR A 113 6.79 -0.68 13.24
CA THR A 113 6.28 -1.97 12.78
C THR A 113 6.57 -3.03 13.83
N THR A 114 5.58 -3.86 14.16
CA THR A 114 5.80 -5.00 15.06
C THR A 114 6.51 -6.14 14.34
N GLU A 115 7.19 -7.01 15.10
CA GLU A 115 7.86 -8.20 14.54
C GLU A 115 6.88 -9.09 13.78
N GLN A 116 5.65 -9.25 14.28
CA GLN A 116 4.62 -10.06 13.63
C GLN A 116 4.16 -9.45 12.30
N GLU A 117 4.04 -8.13 12.22
CA GLU A 117 3.69 -7.44 10.99
C GLU A 117 4.79 -7.55 9.95
N LEU A 118 6.03 -7.39 10.37
CA LEU A 118 7.18 -7.53 9.49
C LEU A 118 7.33 -8.98 9.01
N LEU A 119 7.17 -9.96 9.89
CA LEU A 119 7.20 -11.38 9.53
C LEU A 119 6.12 -11.71 8.49
N SER A 120 4.88 -11.24 8.70
CA SER A 120 3.78 -11.43 7.76
C SER A 120 4.08 -10.79 6.40
N ALA A 121 4.63 -9.58 6.38
CA ALA A 121 4.99 -8.88 5.16
C ALA A 121 6.12 -9.60 4.40
N THR A 122 7.16 -10.03 5.11
CA THR A 122 8.28 -10.78 4.52
C THR A 122 7.81 -12.13 3.97
N GLN A 123 6.90 -12.80 4.65
CA GLN A 123 6.31 -14.05 4.18
C GLN A 123 5.52 -13.85 2.88
N GLN A 124 4.71 -12.80 2.78
CA GLN A 124 4.00 -12.45 1.54
C GLN A 124 4.99 -12.16 0.39
N PHE A 125 6.10 -11.49 0.68
CA PHE A 125 7.16 -11.26 -0.30
C PHE A 125 7.75 -12.58 -0.80
N VAL A 126 8.12 -13.48 0.10
CA VAL A 126 8.69 -14.80 -0.25
C VAL A 126 7.71 -15.63 -1.08
N GLU A 127 6.42 -15.62 -0.71
CA GLU A 127 5.36 -16.29 -1.47
C GLU A 127 5.23 -15.70 -2.89
N GLY A 128 5.24 -14.37 -3.02
CA GLY A 128 5.21 -13.69 -4.31
C GLY A 128 6.40 -14.07 -5.20
N ARG A 129 7.61 -14.13 -4.64
CA ARG A 129 8.81 -14.60 -5.32
C ARG A 129 8.69 -16.07 -5.75
N GLY A 130 8.16 -16.92 -4.88
CA GLY A 130 7.89 -18.33 -5.16
C GLY A 130 6.88 -18.54 -6.29
N ASN A 131 5.96 -17.61 -6.47
CA ASN A 131 4.98 -17.59 -7.56
C ASN A 131 5.50 -16.96 -8.87
N GLY A 132 6.78 -16.61 -8.93
CA GLY A 132 7.42 -16.11 -10.15
C GLY A 132 7.40 -14.59 -10.32
N LEU A 133 6.93 -13.82 -9.33
CA LEU A 133 7.02 -12.36 -9.37
C LEU A 133 8.48 -11.91 -9.28
N SER A 134 8.81 -10.81 -9.96
CA SER A 134 10.10 -10.14 -9.75
C SER A 134 10.21 -9.59 -8.33
N TYR A 135 11.40 -9.21 -7.90
CA TYR A 135 11.63 -8.58 -6.60
C TYR A 135 10.70 -7.37 -6.38
N GLU A 136 10.68 -6.48 -7.36
CA GLU A 136 9.86 -5.27 -7.30
C GLU A 136 8.36 -5.57 -7.28
N GLU A 137 7.89 -6.50 -8.11
CA GLU A 137 6.47 -6.90 -8.12
C GLU A 137 6.04 -7.53 -6.80
N ALA A 138 6.90 -8.34 -6.18
CA ALA A 138 6.64 -8.92 -4.87
C ALA A 138 6.56 -7.84 -3.77
N ILE A 139 7.44 -6.84 -3.79
CA ILE A 139 7.37 -5.67 -2.90
C ILE A 139 6.07 -4.88 -3.14
N LYS A 140 5.70 -4.61 -4.38
CA LYS A 140 4.45 -3.91 -4.73
C LYS A 140 3.22 -4.64 -4.20
N GLN A 141 3.19 -5.96 -4.27
CA GLN A 141 2.10 -6.76 -3.74
C GLN A 141 1.95 -6.58 -2.22
N VAL A 142 3.04 -6.55 -1.48
CA VAL A 142 3.01 -6.32 -0.03
C VAL A 142 2.57 -4.89 0.29
N ILE A 143 3.06 -3.90 -0.46
CA ILE A 143 2.64 -2.49 -0.33
C ILE A 143 1.13 -2.38 -0.55
N GLN A 144 0.59 -3.00 -1.59
CA GLN A 144 -0.84 -3.02 -1.87
C GLN A 144 -1.65 -3.61 -0.70
N SER A 145 -1.18 -4.73 -0.13
CA SER A 145 -1.81 -5.34 1.05
C SER A 145 -1.78 -4.41 2.27
N ALA A 146 -0.70 -3.66 2.46
CA ALA A 146 -0.59 -2.68 3.54
C ALA A 146 -1.59 -1.53 3.39
N LEU A 147 -1.81 -1.02 2.17
CA LEU A 147 -2.75 0.08 1.90
C LEU A 147 -4.22 -0.29 2.12
N ILE A 148 -4.59 -1.56 2.05
CA ILE A 148 -5.94 -2.06 2.35
C ILE A 148 -6.11 -2.53 3.79
N SER A 149 -5.03 -2.56 4.55
CA SER A 149 -5.04 -2.98 5.95
C SER A 149 -5.85 -1.99 6.81
N PRO A 150 -6.62 -2.48 7.80
CA PRO A 150 -7.25 -1.61 8.80
C PRO A 150 -6.27 -0.76 9.62
N LYS A 151 -4.98 -1.06 9.53
CA LYS A 151 -3.89 -0.36 10.24
C LYS A 151 -3.40 0.87 9.48
N PHE A 152 -3.70 0.96 8.18
CA PHE A 152 -3.43 2.10 7.31
C PHE A 152 -4.43 3.23 7.56
#